data_484628cc38cb768b92634e21bf07bf89
#
_entry.id   484628cc38cb768b92634e21bf07bf89
#
_cell.length_a   1.000
_cell.length_b   1.000
_cell.length_c   1.000
_cell.angle_alpha   90.00
_cell.angle_beta   90.00
_cell.angle_gamma   90.00
#
_symmetry.space_group_name_H-M   'P 1'
#
loop_
_entity.id
_entity.type
_entity.pdbx_description
1 polymer ?
#
loop_
_entity_poly.entity_id
_entity_poly.type
_entity_poly.pdbx_seq_one_letter_code
_entity_poly.pdbx_strand_id
1 'polypeptide(L)'
;MSVSLIVMGAAGRMGSILARLISEAPDLTLAAVLERPGHEDKLNAWEAGGTRVETDPAVAMTALPGAVVVDFTAPEATMSTARLAAAHAALTGK
;
A
#
# COMPACT_ATOMS: atom_id res chain seq x y z
N MET A 1 -11.47 -5.47 -14.34
CA MET A 1 -10.77 -6.26 -13.33
C MET A 1 -9.87 -5.36 -12.51
N SER A 2 -9.91 -5.47 -11.20
CA SER A 2 -9.20 -4.59 -10.30
C SER A 2 -8.00 -5.31 -9.69
N VAL A 3 -6.89 -4.59 -9.52
CA VAL A 3 -5.70 -5.11 -8.84
C VAL A 3 -5.69 -4.55 -7.42
N SER A 4 -5.59 -5.43 -6.43
CA SER A 4 -5.54 -5.02 -5.03
C SER A 4 -4.11 -4.71 -4.61
N LEU A 5 -3.94 -3.56 -3.97
CA LEU A 5 -2.63 -3.08 -3.54
C LEU A 5 -2.61 -2.82 -2.04
N ILE A 6 -1.48 -3.15 -1.43
CA ILE A 6 -1.19 -2.86 -0.03
C ILE A 6 -0.04 -1.86 -0.03
N VAL A 7 -0.23 -0.69 0.56
CA VAL A 7 0.81 0.35 0.61
C VAL A 7 1.40 0.40 2.01
N MET A 8 2.68 0.08 2.14
CA MET A 8 3.43 0.18 3.39
C MET A 8 4.15 1.53 3.42
N GLY A 9 4.16 2.16 4.58
CA GLY A 9 4.69 3.51 4.73
C GLY A 9 3.72 4.57 4.21
N ALA A 10 2.44 4.30 4.34
CA ALA A 10 1.38 5.14 3.75
C ALA A 10 1.26 6.52 4.39
N ALA A 11 1.82 6.73 5.58
CA ALA A 11 1.83 8.05 6.22
C ALA A 11 3.00 8.91 5.74
N GLY A 12 3.98 8.33 5.05
CA GLY A 12 5.13 9.06 4.52
C GLY A 12 4.77 9.89 3.29
N ARG A 13 5.72 10.72 2.85
CA ARG A 13 5.50 11.64 1.73
C ARG A 13 5.12 10.90 0.45
N MET A 14 5.93 9.93 0.05
CA MET A 14 5.67 9.19 -1.20
C MET A 14 4.51 8.20 -1.04
N GLY A 15 4.47 7.51 0.10
CA GLY A 15 3.42 6.52 0.35
C GLY A 15 2.03 7.14 0.37
N SER A 16 1.88 8.32 0.95
CA SER A 16 0.58 9.00 1.01
C SER A 16 0.12 9.44 -0.38
N ILE A 17 1.03 9.92 -1.21
CA ILE A 17 0.70 10.32 -2.58
C ILE A 17 0.27 9.10 -3.39
N LEU A 18 1.04 8.01 -3.30
CA LEU A 18 0.72 6.80 -4.05
C LEU A 18 -0.60 6.19 -3.58
N ALA A 19 -0.84 6.15 -2.27
CA ALA A 19 -2.09 5.62 -1.74
C ALA A 19 -3.29 6.39 -2.30
N ARG A 20 -3.18 7.71 -2.37
CA ARG A 20 -4.23 8.54 -2.94
C ARG A 20 -4.45 8.23 -4.42
N LEU A 21 -3.36 8.17 -5.20
CA LEU A 21 -3.45 7.88 -6.63
C LEU A 21 -4.10 6.51 -6.88
N ILE A 22 -3.74 5.52 -6.09
CA ILE A 22 -4.34 4.19 -6.19
C ILE A 22 -5.83 4.23 -5.88
N SER A 23 -6.20 4.95 -4.82
CA SER A 23 -7.60 5.01 -4.40
C SER A 23 -8.49 5.69 -5.44
N GLU A 24 -7.91 6.54 -6.29
CA GLU A 24 -8.64 7.25 -7.33
C GLU A 24 -8.61 6.54 -8.68
N ALA A 25 -7.76 5.53 -8.85
CA ALA A 25 -7.62 4.84 -10.12
C ALA A 25 -8.73 3.78 -10.28
N PRO A 26 -9.45 3.77 -11.41
CA PRO A 26 -10.59 2.86 -11.58
C PRO A 26 -10.22 1.39 -11.65
N ASP A 27 -8.99 1.07 -12.08
CA ASP A 27 -8.54 -0.31 -12.24
C ASP A 27 -7.77 -0.84 -11.03
N LEU A 28 -7.64 -0.02 -9.97
CA LEU A 28 -6.88 -0.39 -8.80
C LEU A 28 -7.75 -0.31 -7.56
N THR A 29 -7.46 -1.17 -6.60
CA THR A 29 -8.11 -1.14 -5.29
C THR A 29 -7.05 -0.96 -4.22
N LEU A 30 -7.20 0.09 -3.41
CA LEU A 30 -6.35 0.26 -2.24
C LEU A 30 -6.91 -0.64 -1.13
N ALA A 31 -6.35 -1.84 -1.03
CA ALA A 31 -6.87 -2.86 -0.12
C ALA A 31 -6.45 -2.63 1.32
N ALA A 32 -5.25 -2.09 1.54
CA ALA A 32 -4.77 -1.79 2.88
C ALA A 32 -3.69 -0.73 2.84
N VAL A 33 -3.58 0.02 3.92
CA VAL A 33 -2.48 0.95 4.18
C VAL A 33 -1.83 0.55 5.49
N LEU A 34 -0.51 0.60 5.53
CA LEU A 34 0.25 0.18 6.69
C LEU A 34 1.21 1.27 7.14
N GLU A 35 1.40 1.29 8.46
CA GLU A 35 2.45 2.09 9.09
C GLU A 35 3.04 1.28 10.25
N ARG A 36 4.23 1.66 10.71
CA ARG A 36 4.85 0.99 11.85
C ARG A 36 4.04 1.23 13.12
N PRO A 37 4.13 0.32 14.11
CA PRO A 37 3.41 0.49 15.37
C PRO A 37 3.71 1.85 16.01
N GLY A 38 2.67 2.51 16.51
CA GLY A 38 2.76 3.85 17.09
C GLY A 38 2.52 4.97 16.09
N HIS A 39 2.43 4.67 14.80
CA HIS A 39 2.19 5.67 13.75
C HIS A 39 0.89 5.42 12.99
N GLU A 40 0.12 4.40 13.38
CA GLU A 40 -1.13 4.03 12.71
C GLU A 40 -2.20 5.10 12.81
N ASP A 41 -2.13 5.96 13.81
CA ASP A 41 -3.06 7.07 13.96
C ASP A 41 -2.98 8.06 12.80
N LYS A 42 -1.85 8.10 12.11
CA LYS A 42 -1.67 8.96 10.93
C LYS A 42 -2.50 8.46 9.74
N LEU A 43 -3.04 7.25 9.84
CA LEU A 43 -3.86 6.66 8.78
C LEU A 43 -5.34 6.65 9.12
N ASN A 44 -5.76 7.42 10.13
CA ASN A 44 -7.15 7.45 10.60
C ASN A 44 -8.15 7.84 9.49
N ALA A 45 -7.74 8.72 8.59
CA ALA A 45 -8.61 9.13 7.48
C ALA A 45 -8.90 7.95 6.55
N TRP A 46 -7.93 7.08 6.34
CA TRP A 46 -8.13 5.88 5.54
C TRP A 46 -9.07 4.90 6.22
N GLU A 47 -8.89 4.70 7.52
CA GLU A 47 -9.75 3.82 8.31
C GLU A 47 -11.19 4.32 8.31
N ALA A 48 -11.37 5.62 8.47
CA ALA A 48 -12.71 6.23 8.44
C ALA A 48 -13.39 6.02 7.09
N GLY A 49 -12.62 5.95 6.01
CA GLY A 49 -13.14 5.70 4.67
C GLY A 49 -13.35 4.23 4.34
N GLY A 50 -13.07 3.33 5.28
CA GLY A 50 -13.28 1.89 5.10
C GLY A 50 -12.06 1.12 4.59
N THR A 51 -10.91 1.78 4.44
CA THR A 51 -9.68 1.11 4.03
C THR A 51 -9.06 0.40 5.26
N ARG A 52 -8.61 -0.84 5.07
CA ARG A 52 -7.96 -1.58 6.14
C ARG A 52 -6.66 -0.89 6.55
N VAL A 53 -6.46 -0.69 7.83
CA VAL A 53 -5.23 -0.14 8.40
C VAL A 53 -4.59 -1.22 9.28
N GLU A 54 -3.31 -1.51 9.01
CA GLU A 54 -2.56 -2.52 9.76
C GLU A 54 -1.18 -2.00 10.12
N THR A 55 -0.58 -2.59 11.14
CA THR A 55 0.82 -2.31 11.51
C THR A 55 1.72 -3.50 11.21
N ASP A 56 1.17 -4.69 11.02
CA ASP A 56 1.92 -5.91 10.74
C ASP A 56 1.67 -6.34 9.28
N PRO A 57 2.72 -6.30 8.43
CA PRO A 57 2.57 -6.72 7.03
C PRO A 57 2.08 -8.17 6.88
N ALA A 58 2.49 -9.06 7.78
CA ALA A 58 2.07 -10.45 7.70
C ALA A 58 0.56 -10.60 7.88
N VAL A 59 -0.03 -9.81 8.77
CA VAL A 59 -1.48 -9.81 8.99
C VAL A 59 -2.19 -9.34 7.72
N ALA A 60 -1.70 -8.24 7.13
CA ALA A 60 -2.31 -7.71 5.91
C ALA A 60 -2.22 -8.70 4.75
N MET A 61 -1.06 -9.30 4.56
CA MET A 61 -0.86 -10.25 3.46
C MET A 61 -1.70 -11.52 3.63
N THR A 62 -1.86 -11.97 4.87
CA THR A 62 -2.70 -13.15 5.16
C THR A 62 -4.18 -12.85 4.90
N ALA A 63 -4.63 -11.65 5.26
CA ALA A 63 -6.01 -11.23 5.05
C ALA A 63 -6.32 -10.95 3.58
N LEU A 64 -5.30 -10.57 2.79
CA LEU A 64 -5.46 -10.13 1.41
C LEU A 64 -4.55 -10.91 0.47
N PRO A 65 -4.78 -12.22 0.32
CA PRO A 65 -3.96 -13.05 -0.55
C PRO A 65 -4.08 -12.56 -2.00
N GLY A 66 -2.95 -12.52 -2.69
CA GLY A 66 -2.91 -12.05 -4.08
C GLY A 66 -2.76 -10.54 -4.24
N ALA A 67 -2.80 -9.76 -3.16
CA ALA A 67 -2.55 -8.34 -3.25
C ALA A 67 -1.07 -8.06 -3.48
N VAL A 68 -0.78 -6.99 -4.22
CA VAL A 68 0.59 -6.55 -4.49
C VAL A 68 1.01 -5.57 -3.40
N VAL A 69 2.19 -5.80 -2.83
CA VAL A 69 2.72 -4.95 -1.76
C VAL A 69 3.67 -3.91 -2.35
N VAL A 70 3.42 -2.65 -2.05
CA VAL A 70 4.30 -1.54 -2.41
C VAL A 70 4.85 -0.97 -1.10
N ASP A 71 6.17 -0.98 -0.95
CA ASP A 71 6.84 -0.68 0.31
C ASP A 71 7.61 0.64 0.24
N PHE A 72 7.16 1.63 0.99
CA PHE A 72 7.83 2.93 1.13
C PHE A 72 8.34 3.16 2.55
N THR A 73 8.53 2.08 3.32
CA THR A 73 9.03 2.20 4.70
C THR A 73 10.53 2.49 4.77
N ALA A 74 11.27 2.18 3.70
CA ALA A 74 12.72 2.39 3.62
C ALA A 74 13.02 3.62 2.75
N PRO A 75 14.22 4.20 2.90
CA PRO A 75 14.67 5.23 1.96
C PRO A 75 14.62 4.70 0.53
N GLU A 76 14.35 5.58 -0.42
CA GLU A 76 14.23 5.19 -1.83
C GLU A 76 15.42 4.38 -2.34
N ALA A 77 16.63 4.74 -1.90
CA ALA A 77 17.86 4.06 -2.32
C ALA A 77 17.92 2.59 -1.89
N THR A 78 17.13 2.20 -0.90
CA THR A 78 17.11 0.82 -0.40
C THR A 78 15.86 0.07 -0.81
N MET A 79 15.00 0.69 -1.63
CA MET A 79 13.78 0.06 -2.09
C MET A 79 14.11 -1.13 -2.98
N SER A 80 13.42 -2.23 -2.76
CA SER A 80 13.65 -3.45 -3.53
C SER A 80 13.23 -3.27 -4.99
N THR A 81 14.15 -3.54 -5.90
CA THR A 81 13.86 -3.51 -7.34
C THR A 81 12.76 -4.50 -7.70
N ALA A 82 12.75 -5.67 -7.06
CA ALA A 82 11.73 -6.68 -7.31
C ALA A 82 10.34 -6.18 -6.92
N ARG A 83 10.24 -5.46 -5.79
CA ARG A 83 8.95 -4.89 -5.35
C ARG A 83 8.47 -3.81 -6.31
N LEU A 84 9.39 -2.96 -6.76
CA LEU A 84 9.06 -1.93 -7.75
C LEU A 84 8.60 -2.55 -9.07
N ALA A 85 9.27 -3.60 -9.52
CA ALA A 85 8.90 -4.29 -10.73
C ALA A 85 7.51 -4.92 -10.61
N ALA A 86 7.22 -5.56 -9.47
CA ALA A 86 5.91 -6.15 -9.22
C ALA A 86 4.81 -5.09 -9.20
N ALA A 87 5.06 -3.96 -8.53
CA ALA A 87 4.10 -2.86 -8.49
C ALA A 87 3.88 -2.28 -9.88
N HIS A 88 4.95 -2.09 -10.64
CA HIS A 88 4.85 -1.58 -12.00
C HIS A 88 4.03 -2.53 -12.88
N ALA A 89 4.28 -3.83 -12.79
CA ALA A 89 3.54 -4.82 -13.56
C ALA A 89 2.04 -4.78 -13.21
N ALA A 90 1.71 -4.66 -11.94
CA ALA A 90 0.32 -4.55 -11.50
C ALA A 90 -0.35 -3.29 -12.04
N LEU A 91 0.35 -2.15 -11.98
CA LEU A 91 -0.19 -0.87 -12.43
C LEU A 91 -0.36 -0.80 -13.95
N THR A 92 0.47 -1.52 -14.70
CA THR A 92 0.41 -1.51 -16.16
C THR A 92 -0.39 -2.68 -16.74
N GLY A 93 -0.83 -3.60 -15.90
CA GLY A 93 -1.60 -4.76 -16.35
C GLY A 93 -0.77 -5.84 -17.01
N LYS A 94 0.51 -5.89 -16.70
CA LYS A 94 1.41 -6.88 -17.34
C LYS A 94 1.90 -7.94 -16.37
#